data_f85ad5881b1bbc30db5b720d02602309
#
_entry.id   f85ad5881b1bbc30db5b720d02602309
#
_cell.length_a   1.000
_cell.length_b   1.000
_cell.length_c   1.000
_cell.angle_alpha   90.00
_cell.angle_beta   90.00
_cell.angle_gamma   90.00
#
_symmetry.space_group_name_H-M   'P 1'
#
loop_
_entity.id
_entity.type
_entity.pdbx_description
1 polymer ?
#
loop_
_entity_poly.entity_id
_entity_poly.type
_entity_poly.pdbx_seq_one_letter_code
_entity_poly.pdbx_strand_id
1 'polypeptide(L)'
;PQVAAFIAFYLSQLDDNILDVGYFPAPAKAIYSSWGAWLSTQEFSVDPSLVEGDIITAGSSTVFPVSERMAELFQQEGYSGNITVDSIGSGAGFERFCKTGETDIANASRAIKSSEVESCAALGRTPLEFRVGTDALAVVVNPNNDFATSLTLEQLGMIFTGTAKTWNEVDPSFPAEAIKIYSPGADSGTFDYFIEAVVAPYAGDADAAEAALLGLEGAQFSEDDNVLVQGVEGDTYAIGYFGYAYFAENSGALKALQVEGVEPNQANVDNGTYPLARPLFIYSDAKIMQDKPQVAAFIAFYLSQLDDNILDVGYFP
;
A
#
# COMPACT_ATOMS: atom_id res chain seq x y z
N PRO A 1 -18.43 26.81 -16.09
CA PRO A 1 -19.13 25.60 -16.54
C PRO A 1 -19.00 25.35 -18.04
N GLN A 2 -19.25 26.39 -18.92
CA GLN A 2 -19.21 26.23 -20.37
C GLN A 2 -17.84 25.87 -20.91
N VAL A 3 -16.76 26.45 -20.39
CA VAL A 3 -15.36 26.13 -20.78
C VAL A 3 -15.01 24.69 -20.40
N ALA A 4 -15.38 24.27 -19.18
CA ALA A 4 -15.15 22.90 -18.73
C ALA A 4 -15.89 21.87 -19.61
N ALA A 5 -17.16 22.13 -19.91
CA ALA A 5 -17.94 21.27 -20.82
C ALA A 5 -17.35 21.21 -22.23
N PHE A 6 -16.85 22.35 -22.75
CA PHE A 6 -16.16 22.37 -24.03
C PHE A 6 -14.87 21.58 -24.05
N ILE A 7 -14.03 21.71 -23.01
CA ILE A 7 -12.77 20.96 -22.92
C ILE A 7 -13.05 19.45 -22.83
N ALA A 8 -14.02 19.03 -22.01
CA ALA A 8 -14.41 17.63 -21.89
C ALA A 8 -14.89 17.07 -23.24
N PHE A 9 -15.77 17.80 -23.92
CA PHE A 9 -16.23 17.42 -25.26
C PHE A 9 -15.06 17.35 -26.26
N TYR A 10 -14.19 18.35 -26.27
CA TYR A 10 -13.02 18.39 -27.16
C TYR A 10 -12.14 17.16 -26.98
N LEU A 11 -11.76 16.84 -25.74
CA LEU A 11 -10.92 15.68 -25.44
C LEU A 11 -11.60 14.35 -25.80
N SER A 12 -12.93 14.23 -25.62
CA SER A 12 -13.67 13.01 -25.92
C SER A 12 -13.84 12.74 -27.42
N GLN A 13 -13.70 13.78 -28.27
CA GLN A 13 -13.89 13.67 -29.72
C GLN A 13 -12.57 13.72 -30.51
N LEU A 14 -11.43 13.83 -29.80
CA LEU A 14 -10.15 14.11 -30.45
C LEU A 14 -9.71 12.98 -31.39
N ASP A 15 -9.80 11.73 -30.95
CA ASP A 15 -9.34 10.58 -31.71
C ASP A 15 -10.16 10.35 -32.99
N ASP A 16 -11.47 10.61 -32.94
CA ASP A 16 -12.36 10.40 -34.05
C ASP A 16 -12.24 11.48 -35.14
N ASN A 17 -11.88 12.72 -34.78
CA ASN A 17 -11.95 13.86 -35.69
C ASN A 17 -10.59 14.43 -36.12
N ILE A 18 -9.47 14.06 -35.42
CA ILE A 18 -8.20 14.70 -35.67
C ILE A 18 -7.60 14.33 -37.04
N LEU A 19 -7.85 13.12 -37.52
CA LEU A 19 -7.42 12.69 -38.86
C LEU A 19 -8.13 13.43 -39.99
N ASP A 20 -9.43 13.77 -39.81
CA ASP A 20 -10.24 14.46 -40.79
C ASP A 20 -9.75 15.90 -41.06
N VAL A 21 -9.08 16.50 -40.06
CA VAL A 21 -8.46 17.83 -40.20
C VAL A 21 -6.99 17.77 -40.56
N GLY A 22 -6.45 16.58 -40.88
CA GLY A 22 -5.11 16.39 -41.42
C GLY A 22 -3.97 16.31 -40.37
N TYR A 23 -4.30 16.04 -39.14
CA TYR A 23 -3.31 15.85 -38.08
C TYR A 23 -3.23 14.38 -37.61
N PHE A 24 -2.15 14.01 -36.96
CA PHE A 24 -2.01 12.71 -36.33
C PHE A 24 -2.55 12.74 -34.90
N PRO A 25 -3.22 11.67 -34.43
CA PRO A 25 -3.65 11.59 -33.04
C PRO A 25 -2.45 11.63 -32.08
N ALA A 26 -2.62 12.32 -30.95
CA ALA A 26 -1.61 12.33 -29.92
C ALA A 26 -1.47 10.91 -29.32
N PRO A 27 -0.27 10.51 -28.86
CA PRO A 27 -0.11 9.25 -28.16
C PRO A 27 -1.08 9.14 -27.00
N ALA A 28 -1.66 7.95 -26.76
CA ALA A 28 -2.65 7.72 -25.72
C ALA A 28 -2.20 8.26 -24.34
N LYS A 29 -0.91 8.10 -24.00
CA LYS A 29 -0.33 8.67 -22.76
C LYS A 29 -0.51 10.20 -22.66
N ALA A 30 -0.38 10.93 -23.77
CA ALA A 30 -0.54 12.38 -23.76
C ALA A 30 -2.02 12.78 -23.61
N ILE A 31 -2.94 12.02 -24.21
CA ILE A 31 -4.39 12.22 -24.06
C ILE A 31 -4.80 11.97 -22.61
N TYR A 32 -4.36 10.87 -22.01
CA TYR A 32 -4.65 10.56 -20.60
C TYR A 32 -4.04 11.58 -19.64
N SER A 33 -2.83 12.09 -19.93
CA SER A 33 -2.24 13.20 -19.16
C SER A 33 -3.07 14.48 -19.24
N SER A 34 -3.64 14.78 -20.42
CA SER A 34 -4.53 15.95 -20.61
C SER A 34 -5.84 15.79 -19.84
N TRP A 35 -6.43 14.59 -19.83
CA TRP A 35 -7.60 14.27 -19.01
C TRP A 35 -7.27 14.42 -17.52
N GLY A 36 -6.14 13.89 -17.07
CA GLY A 36 -5.68 14.02 -15.68
C GLY A 36 -5.52 15.49 -15.28
N ALA A 37 -4.85 16.29 -16.11
CA ALA A 37 -4.69 17.72 -15.85
C ALA A 37 -6.01 18.47 -15.82
N TRP A 38 -7.00 18.10 -16.66
CA TRP A 38 -8.32 18.71 -16.62
C TRP A 38 -9.11 18.27 -15.39
N LEU A 39 -9.09 16.99 -15.06
CA LEU A 39 -9.79 16.45 -13.89
C LEU A 39 -9.27 17.05 -12.58
N SER A 40 -7.95 17.32 -12.47
CA SER A 40 -7.35 17.95 -11.28
C SER A 40 -7.86 19.38 -11.01
N THR A 41 -8.53 20.02 -11.98
CA THR A 41 -9.15 21.34 -11.81
C THR A 41 -10.63 21.28 -11.41
N GLN A 42 -11.20 20.07 -11.29
CA GLN A 42 -12.61 19.88 -10.94
C GLN A 42 -12.73 19.59 -9.43
N GLU A 43 -13.69 20.24 -8.81
CA GLU A 43 -14.14 19.82 -7.48
C GLU A 43 -15.14 18.68 -7.69
N PHE A 44 -14.76 17.48 -7.28
CA PHE A 44 -15.63 16.33 -7.26
C PHE A 44 -16.32 16.26 -5.90
N SER A 45 -17.64 16.42 -5.89
CA SER A 45 -18.43 16.08 -4.72
C SER A 45 -19.31 14.87 -5.06
N VAL A 46 -19.22 13.84 -4.25
CA VAL A 46 -20.11 12.67 -4.33
C VAL A 46 -21.09 12.77 -3.18
N ASP A 47 -22.39 12.68 -3.49
CA ASP A 47 -23.41 12.54 -2.46
C ASP A 47 -23.77 11.05 -2.31
N PRO A 48 -23.29 10.39 -1.26
CA PRO A 48 -23.49 8.95 -1.05
C PRO A 48 -24.96 8.55 -0.90
N SER A 49 -25.83 9.48 -0.49
CA SER A 49 -27.25 9.24 -0.29
C SER A 49 -28.05 9.06 -1.60
N LEU A 50 -27.45 9.41 -2.75
CA LEU A 50 -28.08 9.33 -4.07
C LEU A 50 -27.90 7.96 -4.75
N VAL A 51 -27.11 7.07 -4.16
CA VAL A 51 -26.86 5.73 -4.70
C VAL A 51 -27.22 4.66 -3.70
N GLU A 52 -27.59 3.47 -4.19
CA GLU A 52 -28.04 2.35 -3.37
C GLU A 52 -27.54 1.01 -3.94
N GLY A 53 -27.57 -0.04 -3.14
CA GLY A 53 -27.11 -1.38 -3.49
C GLY A 53 -25.91 -1.81 -2.60
N ASP A 54 -25.38 -2.99 -2.82
CA ASP A 54 -24.24 -3.50 -2.06
C ASP A 54 -22.93 -3.27 -2.81
N ILE A 55 -21.83 -3.08 -2.05
CA ILE A 55 -20.46 -2.98 -2.56
C ILE A 55 -19.64 -4.08 -1.89
N ILE A 56 -18.93 -4.87 -2.67
CA ILE A 56 -18.06 -5.94 -2.18
C ILE A 56 -16.63 -5.67 -2.62
N THR A 57 -15.75 -5.45 -1.65
CA THR A 57 -14.31 -5.28 -1.87
C THR A 57 -13.54 -6.33 -1.07
N ALA A 58 -12.46 -6.85 -1.64
CA ALA A 58 -11.62 -7.82 -0.95
C ALA A 58 -10.17 -7.74 -1.46
N GLY A 59 -9.22 -8.09 -0.61
CA GLY A 59 -7.83 -8.20 -1.02
C GLY A 59 -6.83 -7.92 0.08
N SER A 60 -5.85 -7.06 -0.23
CA SER A 60 -4.71 -6.75 0.60
C SER A 60 -5.08 -6.35 2.03
N SER A 61 -4.48 -7.01 3.01
CA SER A 61 -4.53 -6.65 4.43
C SER A 61 -3.98 -5.24 4.69
N THR A 62 -2.99 -4.82 3.91
CA THR A 62 -2.42 -3.47 3.99
C THR A 62 -3.37 -2.39 3.50
N VAL A 63 -4.15 -2.65 2.44
CA VAL A 63 -5.15 -1.70 1.92
C VAL A 63 -6.43 -1.72 2.77
N PHE A 64 -6.66 -2.79 3.52
CA PHE A 64 -7.87 -2.99 4.32
C PHE A 64 -8.19 -1.80 5.24
N PRO A 65 -7.27 -1.25 6.08
CA PRO A 65 -7.60 -0.15 6.99
C PRO A 65 -8.07 1.12 6.25
N VAL A 66 -7.46 1.45 5.11
CA VAL A 66 -7.88 2.60 4.30
C VAL A 66 -9.27 2.35 3.71
N SER A 67 -9.50 1.15 3.14
CA SER A 67 -10.79 0.81 2.53
C SER A 67 -11.91 0.75 3.57
N GLU A 68 -11.63 0.25 4.79
CA GLU A 68 -12.58 0.24 5.90
C GLU A 68 -12.91 1.66 6.34
N ARG A 69 -11.89 2.52 6.51
CA ARG A 69 -12.08 3.93 6.84
C ARG A 69 -12.93 4.66 5.81
N MET A 70 -12.67 4.45 4.52
CA MET A 70 -13.45 5.05 3.44
C MET A 70 -14.89 4.52 3.39
N ALA A 71 -15.10 3.25 3.69
CA ALA A 71 -16.44 2.65 3.79
C ALA A 71 -17.25 3.28 4.94
N GLU A 72 -16.62 3.45 6.11
CA GLU A 72 -17.24 4.12 7.24
C GLU A 72 -17.65 5.56 6.92
N LEU A 73 -16.73 6.34 6.32
CA LEU A 73 -16.99 7.72 5.93
C LEU A 73 -18.13 7.81 4.90
N PHE A 74 -18.12 6.93 3.90
CA PHE A 74 -19.17 6.89 2.87
C PHE A 74 -20.54 6.61 3.47
N GLN A 75 -20.62 5.71 4.48
CA GLN A 75 -21.85 5.44 5.22
C GLN A 75 -22.24 6.61 6.13
N GLN A 76 -21.28 7.28 6.78
CA GLN A 76 -21.55 8.47 7.61
C GLN A 76 -22.11 9.63 6.79
N GLU A 77 -21.71 9.76 5.53
CA GLU A 77 -22.23 10.74 4.56
C GLU A 77 -23.59 10.34 3.93
N GLY A 78 -24.24 9.28 4.44
CA GLY A 78 -25.61 8.94 4.13
C GLY A 78 -25.82 7.74 3.20
N TYR A 79 -24.75 6.98 2.85
CA TYR A 79 -24.94 5.73 2.11
C TYR A 79 -25.65 4.69 2.94
N SER A 80 -26.75 4.13 2.41
CA SER A 80 -27.60 3.18 3.13
C SER A 80 -27.37 1.72 2.75
N GLY A 81 -26.57 1.45 1.70
CA GLY A 81 -26.25 0.10 1.27
C GLY A 81 -25.20 -0.57 2.17
N ASN A 82 -25.01 -1.87 1.96
CA ASN A 82 -23.98 -2.61 2.67
C ASN A 82 -22.64 -2.54 1.94
N ILE A 83 -21.55 -2.29 2.67
CA ILE A 83 -20.18 -2.35 2.16
C ILE A 83 -19.45 -3.46 2.89
N THR A 84 -18.98 -4.44 2.15
CA THR A 84 -18.15 -5.52 2.69
C THR A 84 -16.69 -5.24 2.30
N VAL A 85 -15.80 -5.27 3.29
CA VAL A 85 -14.36 -5.15 3.10
C VAL A 85 -13.71 -6.40 3.69
N ASP A 86 -13.16 -7.27 2.84
CA ASP A 86 -12.54 -8.52 3.27
C ASP A 86 -11.00 -8.43 3.16
N SER A 87 -10.31 -8.69 4.26
CA SER A 87 -8.84 -8.80 4.32
C SER A 87 -8.42 -10.24 4.05
N ILE A 88 -7.97 -10.54 2.83
CA ILE A 88 -7.65 -11.91 2.38
C ILE A 88 -6.35 -12.00 1.57
N GLY A 89 -5.59 -10.91 1.51
CA GLY A 89 -4.38 -10.77 0.70
C GLY A 89 -4.65 -10.42 -0.76
N SER A 90 -3.70 -9.71 -1.40
CA SER A 90 -3.84 -9.20 -2.79
C SER A 90 -4.12 -10.31 -3.81
N GLY A 91 -3.47 -11.47 -3.67
CA GLY A 91 -3.65 -12.61 -4.59
C GLY A 91 -5.06 -13.18 -4.56
N ALA A 92 -5.59 -13.44 -3.36
CA ALA A 92 -6.95 -13.93 -3.18
C ALA A 92 -8.01 -12.88 -3.58
N GLY A 93 -7.72 -11.59 -3.35
CA GLY A 93 -8.54 -10.48 -3.84
C GLY A 93 -8.67 -10.49 -5.36
N PHE A 94 -7.55 -10.59 -6.09
CA PHE A 94 -7.58 -10.74 -7.55
C PHE A 94 -8.24 -12.04 -8.02
N GLU A 95 -8.14 -13.12 -7.26
CA GLU A 95 -8.85 -14.35 -7.59
C GLU A 95 -10.36 -14.15 -7.54
N ARG A 96 -10.89 -13.55 -6.46
CA ARG A 96 -12.31 -13.20 -6.37
C ARG A 96 -12.75 -12.19 -7.43
N PHE A 97 -11.91 -11.24 -7.76
CA PHE A 97 -12.21 -10.22 -8.77
C PHE A 97 -12.11 -10.76 -10.20
N CYS A 98 -11.03 -11.48 -10.55
CA CYS A 98 -10.70 -11.85 -11.92
C CYS A 98 -11.16 -13.27 -12.32
N LYS A 99 -11.43 -14.20 -11.37
CA LYS A 99 -11.83 -15.57 -11.69
C LYS A 99 -13.28 -15.88 -11.34
N THR A 100 -13.70 -15.54 -10.11
CA THR A 100 -15.06 -15.85 -9.66
C THR A 100 -16.05 -14.72 -9.91
N GLY A 101 -15.57 -13.49 -10.01
CA GLY A 101 -16.42 -12.31 -10.24
C GLY A 101 -17.24 -11.90 -9.03
N GLU A 102 -16.88 -12.37 -7.83
CA GLU A 102 -17.64 -12.14 -6.59
C GLU A 102 -17.48 -10.72 -6.04
N THR A 103 -16.37 -10.03 -6.36
CA THR A 103 -16.10 -8.70 -5.85
C THR A 103 -16.26 -7.63 -6.91
N ASP A 104 -16.61 -6.43 -6.50
CA ASP A 104 -16.71 -5.22 -7.31
C ASP A 104 -15.38 -4.47 -7.38
N ILE A 105 -14.60 -4.59 -6.28
CA ILE A 105 -13.30 -3.95 -6.12
C ILE A 105 -12.31 -4.99 -5.58
N ALA A 106 -11.07 -4.96 -6.10
CA ALA A 106 -9.95 -5.70 -5.53
C ALA A 106 -8.95 -4.73 -4.90
N ASN A 107 -8.59 -4.96 -3.64
CA ASN A 107 -7.56 -4.22 -2.92
C ASN A 107 -6.20 -4.88 -3.15
N ALA A 108 -5.17 -4.12 -3.47
CA ALA A 108 -3.85 -4.68 -3.73
C ALA A 108 -2.71 -3.77 -3.25
N SER A 109 -1.70 -4.36 -2.61
CA SER A 109 -0.43 -3.72 -2.21
C SER A 109 0.70 -3.93 -3.23
N ARG A 110 0.34 -4.26 -4.44
CA ARG A 110 1.21 -4.40 -5.61
C ARG A 110 0.40 -4.21 -6.91
N ALA A 111 1.10 -3.92 -7.99
CA ALA A 111 0.47 -3.92 -9.30
C ALA A 111 -0.10 -5.32 -9.66
N ILE A 112 -1.19 -5.32 -10.42
CA ILE A 112 -1.80 -6.53 -10.96
C ILE A 112 -0.80 -7.28 -11.86
N LYS A 113 -0.70 -8.60 -11.72
CA LYS A 113 0.18 -9.45 -12.54
C LYS A 113 -0.45 -9.72 -13.91
N SER A 114 0.39 -9.97 -14.93
CA SER A 114 -0.10 -10.30 -16.28
C SER A 114 -1.05 -11.51 -16.29
N SER A 115 -0.77 -12.54 -15.47
CA SER A 115 -1.64 -13.72 -15.35
C SER A 115 -2.99 -13.41 -14.72
N GLU A 116 -3.05 -12.42 -13.83
CA GLU A 116 -4.30 -11.94 -13.24
C GLU A 116 -5.11 -11.12 -14.26
N VAL A 117 -4.44 -10.28 -15.06
CA VAL A 117 -5.07 -9.57 -16.19
C VAL A 117 -5.67 -10.55 -17.19
N GLU A 118 -4.96 -11.61 -17.55
CA GLU A 118 -5.46 -12.67 -18.44
C GLU A 118 -6.69 -13.37 -17.83
N SER A 119 -6.67 -13.63 -16.53
CA SER A 119 -7.82 -14.20 -15.81
C SER A 119 -9.03 -13.28 -15.82
N CYS A 120 -8.82 -11.98 -15.59
CA CYS A 120 -9.87 -10.98 -15.68
C CYS A 120 -10.47 -10.89 -17.09
N ALA A 121 -9.62 -10.90 -18.12
CA ALA A 121 -10.06 -10.89 -19.52
C ALA A 121 -10.91 -12.11 -19.88
N ALA A 122 -10.57 -13.30 -19.34
CA ALA A 122 -11.36 -14.52 -19.52
C ALA A 122 -12.76 -14.40 -18.90
N LEU A 123 -12.92 -13.61 -17.83
CA LEU A 123 -14.20 -13.29 -17.20
C LEU A 123 -14.93 -12.10 -17.89
N GLY A 124 -14.29 -11.47 -18.88
CA GLY A 124 -14.81 -10.29 -19.58
C GLY A 124 -14.63 -8.97 -18.80
N ARG A 125 -13.69 -8.93 -17.86
CA ARG A 125 -13.32 -7.75 -17.09
C ARG A 125 -12.03 -7.12 -17.62
N THR A 126 -11.97 -5.79 -17.62
CA THR A 126 -10.77 -5.00 -17.90
C THR A 126 -10.39 -4.23 -16.65
N PRO A 127 -9.38 -4.66 -15.88
CA PRO A 127 -9.02 -4.00 -14.64
C PRO A 127 -8.62 -2.55 -14.87
N LEU A 128 -9.25 -1.65 -14.14
CA LEU A 128 -8.89 -0.24 -14.03
C LEU A 128 -8.19 -0.04 -12.69
N GLU A 129 -6.99 0.50 -12.75
CA GLU A 129 -6.12 0.73 -11.60
C GLU A 129 -6.33 2.12 -11.04
N PHE A 130 -6.53 2.20 -9.72
CA PHE A 130 -6.56 3.45 -8.97
C PHE A 130 -5.51 3.36 -7.87
N ARG A 131 -4.49 4.21 -7.92
CA ARG A 131 -3.51 4.32 -6.83
C ARG A 131 -4.17 5.05 -5.67
N VAL A 132 -4.08 4.46 -4.48
CA VAL A 132 -4.72 4.96 -3.25
C VAL A 132 -3.71 5.24 -2.14
N GLY A 133 -2.43 5.17 -2.42
CA GLY A 133 -1.40 5.55 -1.46
C GLY A 133 -0.09 4.78 -1.64
N THR A 134 0.78 4.99 -0.67
CA THR A 134 2.06 4.31 -0.54
C THR A 134 2.24 3.85 0.90
N ASP A 135 2.48 2.56 1.09
CA ASP A 135 2.94 1.99 2.35
C ASP A 135 4.46 1.95 2.36
N ALA A 136 5.07 2.34 3.46
CA ALA A 136 6.51 2.27 3.64
C ALA A 136 6.85 1.83 5.06
N LEU A 137 7.91 1.02 5.20
CA LEU A 137 8.40 0.55 6.49
C LEU A 137 9.70 1.26 6.86
N ALA A 138 9.86 1.63 8.11
CA ALA A 138 11.12 2.08 8.69
C ALA A 138 11.72 0.96 9.54
N VAL A 139 12.93 0.53 9.22
CA VAL A 139 13.74 -0.31 10.11
C VAL A 139 14.45 0.61 11.09
N VAL A 140 14.32 0.33 12.38
CA VAL A 140 14.77 1.25 13.44
C VAL A 140 15.64 0.54 14.47
N VAL A 141 16.53 1.33 15.05
CA VAL A 141 17.38 0.93 16.19
C VAL A 141 17.33 2.00 17.28
N ASN A 142 17.89 1.67 18.42
CA ASN A 142 18.08 2.63 19.52
C ASN A 142 18.88 3.86 19.05
N PRO A 143 18.57 5.08 19.48
CA PRO A 143 19.33 6.29 19.12
C PRO A 143 20.82 6.23 19.48
N ASN A 144 21.19 5.45 20.54
CA ASN A 144 22.57 5.27 20.97
C ASN A 144 23.30 4.14 20.20
N ASN A 145 22.64 3.47 19.25
CA ASN A 145 23.29 2.56 18.34
C ASN A 145 24.12 3.37 17.34
N ASP A 146 25.43 3.43 17.53
CA ASP A 146 26.38 4.23 16.74
C ASP A 146 27.09 3.43 15.64
N PHE A 147 26.92 2.10 15.63
CA PHE A 147 27.63 1.20 14.73
C PHE A 147 26.81 0.84 13.47
N ALA A 148 25.49 0.67 13.55
CA ALA A 148 24.65 0.37 12.40
C ALA A 148 24.05 1.67 11.82
N THR A 149 24.32 1.93 10.54
CA THR A 149 23.75 3.08 9.80
C THR A 149 22.94 2.64 8.60
N SER A 150 23.30 1.50 8.01
CA SER A 150 22.63 0.88 6.87
C SER A 150 22.70 -0.63 6.99
N LEU A 151 21.64 -1.31 6.57
CA LEU A 151 21.59 -2.77 6.40
C LEU A 151 21.09 -3.12 5.01
N THR A 152 21.56 -4.23 4.46
CA THR A 152 21.00 -4.81 3.23
C THR A 152 19.75 -5.63 3.55
N LEU A 153 18.92 -5.92 2.54
CA LEU A 153 17.79 -6.84 2.69
C LEU A 153 18.26 -8.24 3.13
N GLU A 154 19.42 -8.68 2.66
CA GLU A 154 20.03 -9.95 3.09
C GLU A 154 20.38 -9.92 4.58
N GLN A 155 21.02 -8.86 5.07
CA GLN A 155 21.34 -8.69 6.48
C GLN A 155 20.11 -8.64 7.36
N LEU A 156 19.05 -7.96 6.92
CA LEU A 156 17.76 -7.99 7.59
C LEU A 156 17.16 -9.40 7.61
N GLY A 157 17.21 -10.12 6.49
CA GLY A 157 16.80 -11.53 6.44
C GLY A 157 17.56 -12.41 7.44
N MET A 158 18.89 -12.23 7.57
CA MET A 158 19.70 -12.95 8.57
C MET A 158 19.25 -12.68 10.01
N ILE A 159 18.96 -11.42 10.33
CA ILE A 159 18.51 -11.00 11.65
C ILE A 159 17.13 -11.61 11.96
N PHE A 160 16.16 -11.36 11.10
CA PHE A 160 14.75 -11.70 11.36
C PHE A 160 14.38 -13.17 11.07
N THR A 161 15.34 -14.00 10.62
CA THR A 161 15.24 -15.47 10.64
C THR A 161 16.04 -16.10 11.77
N GLY A 162 16.80 -15.30 12.55
CA GLY A 162 17.69 -15.80 13.61
C GLY A 162 18.93 -16.53 13.10
N THR A 163 19.26 -16.41 11.82
CA THR A 163 20.53 -16.89 11.24
C THR A 163 21.70 -16.14 11.84
N ALA A 164 21.56 -14.82 12.07
CA ALA A 164 22.47 -14.02 12.89
C ALA A 164 21.81 -13.75 14.25
N LYS A 165 22.51 -14.06 15.35
CA LYS A 165 22.07 -13.86 16.74
C LYS A 165 22.76 -12.70 17.41
N THR A 166 23.93 -12.32 16.90
CA THR A 166 24.74 -11.21 17.37
C THR A 166 25.05 -10.25 16.25
N TRP A 167 25.23 -8.98 16.58
CA TRP A 167 25.49 -7.95 15.58
C TRP A 167 26.75 -8.20 14.73
N ASN A 168 27.82 -8.75 15.32
CA ASN A 168 29.04 -9.10 14.57
C ASN A 168 28.87 -10.31 13.63
N GLU A 169 27.79 -11.09 13.74
CA GLU A 169 27.44 -12.10 12.74
C GLU A 169 26.76 -11.47 11.51
N VAL A 170 26.17 -10.28 11.65
CA VAL A 170 25.62 -9.49 10.55
C VAL A 170 26.72 -8.76 9.79
N ASP A 171 27.62 -8.11 10.52
CA ASP A 171 28.82 -7.46 9.99
C ASP A 171 29.95 -7.59 11.01
N PRO A 172 31.14 -8.11 10.61
CA PRO A 172 32.27 -8.30 11.53
C PRO A 172 32.81 -7.01 12.18
N SER A 173 32.45 -5.83 11.68
CA SER A 173 32.81 -4.54 12.27
C SER A 173 31.88 -4.12 13.42
N PHE A 174 30.73 -4.78 13.56
CA PHE A 174 29.77 -4.49 14.61
C PHE A 174 30.15 -5.18 15.94
N PRO A 175 29.61 -4.75 17.09
CA PRO A 175 29.90 -5.34 18.36
C PRO A 175 29.39 -6.78 18.48
N ALA A 176 30.08 -7.62 19.29
CA ALA A 176 29.70 -9.01 19.55
C ALA A 176 28.59 -9.10 20.63
N GLU A 177 27.53 -8.34 20.43
CA GLU A 177 26.38 -8.24 21.33
C GLU A 177 25.14 -8.90 20.74
N ALA A 178 24.29 -9.47 21.58
CA ALA A 178 23.07 -10.13 21.14
C ALA A 178 22.05 -9.14 20.57
N ILE A 179 21.46 -9.49 19.43
CA ILE A 179 20.40 -8.70 18.79
C ILE A 179 19.10 -8.88 19.59
N LYS A 180 18.43 -7.76 19.92
CA LYS A 180 17.11 -7.76 20.54
C LYS A 180 16.07 -7.34 19.50
N ILE A 181 15.15 -8.24 19.18
CA ILE A 181 14.20 -8.05 18.08
C ILE A 181 12.84 -7.65 18.64
N TYR A 182 12.27 -6.58 18.08
CA TYR A 182 10.93 -6.09 18.35
C TYR A 182 10.15 -6.04 17.04
N SER A 183 8.99 -6.69 16.99
CA SER A 183 8.19 -6.85 15.76
C SER A 183 6.71 -6.63 16.06
N PRO A 184 5.96 -6.00 15.16
CA PRO A 184 4.50 -6.13 15.16
C PRO A 184 4.08 -7.60 15.20
N GLY A 185 2.87 -7.88 15.68
CA GLY A 185 2.31 -9.23 15.71
C GLY A 185 1.76 -9.67 14.36
N ALA A 186 1.33 -10.94 14.29
CA ALA A 186 0.88 -11.57 13.05
C ALA A 186 -0.45 -11.00 12.49
N ASP A 187 -1.20 -10.25 13.28
CA ASP A 187 -2.44 -9.58 12.81
C ASP A 187 -2.16 -8.23 12.13
N SER A 188 -0.89 -7.78 12.10
CA SER A 188 -0.47 -6.49 11.54
C SER A 188 -0.15 -6.56 10.05
N GLY A 189 -0.73 -5.64 9.25
CA GLY A 189 -0.36 -5.47 7.86
C GLY A 189 1.11 -5.04 7.65
N THR A 190 1.73 -4.40 8.66
CA THR A 190 3.16 -4.09 8.72
C THR A 190 4.00 -5.36 8.84
N PHE A 191 3.57 -6.32 9.67
CA PHE A 191 4.18 -7.64 9.78
C PHE A 191 4.11 -8.39 8.45
N ASP A 192 2.94 -8.51 7.84
CA ASP A 192 2.75 -9.17 6.55
C ASP A 192 3.67 -8.60 5.48
N TYR A 193 3.76 -7.27 5.41
CA TYR A 193 4.64 -6.63 4.44
C TYR A 193 6.11 -6.93 4.70
N PHE A 194 6.55 -6.90 5.94
CA PHE A 194 7.93 -7.19 6.29
C PHE A 194 8.28 -8.66 5.97
N ILE A 195 7.37 -9.59 6.25
CA ILE A 195 7.50 -10.99 5.81
C ILE A 195 7.68 -11.05 4.30
N GLU A 196 6.80 -10.44 3.52
CA GLU A 196 6.82 -10.51 2.05
C GLU A 196 8.09 -9.86 1.45
N ALA A 197 8.48 -8.68 1.95
CA ALA A 197 9.54 -7.88 1.34
C ALA A 197 10.95 -8.25 1.82
N VAL A 198 11.09 -8.75 3.05
CA VAL A 198 12.40 -8.94 3.69
C VAL A 198 12.67 -10.41 4.02
N VAL A 199 11.76 -11.05 4.75
CA VAL A 199 12.07 -12.37 5.34
C VAL A 199 11.86 -13.49 4.33
N ALA A 200 10.78 -13.47 3.55
CA ALA A 200 10.46 -14.51 2.57
C ALA A 200 11.49 -14.64 1.43
N PRO A 201 12.03 -13.56 0.85
CA PRO A 201 13.11 -13.67 -0.13
C PRO A 201 14.37 -14.37 0.42
N TYR A 202 14.61 -14.27 1.73
CA TYR A 202 15.74 -14.92 2.40
C TYR A 202 15.40 -16.35 2.84
N ALA A 203 14.21 -16.59 3.40
CA ALA A 203 13.77 -17.91 3.91
C ALA A 203 13.28 -18.87 2.83
N GLY A 204 12.91 -18.37 1.64
CA GLY A 204 12.47 -19.14 0.48
C GLY A 204 10.97 -19.00 0.16
N ASP A 205 10.10 -18.91 1.16
CA ASP A 205 8.66 -18.67 0.98
C ASP A 205 8.06 -17.95 2.22
N ALA A 206 6.81 -17.49 2.10
CA ALA A 206 6.17 -16.69 3.14
C ALA A 206 5.85 -17.50 4.40
N ASP A 207 5.39 -18.75 4.27
CA ASP A 207 5.04 -19.60 5.42
C ASP A 207 6.29 -19.94 6.25
N ALA A 208 7.41 -20.24 5.57
CA ALA A 208 8.70 -20.48 6.21
C ALA A 208 9.24 -19.22 6.89
N ALA A 209 9.05 -18.05 6.25
CA ALA A 209 9.48 -16.77 6.77
C ALA A 209 8.70 -16.39 8.04
N GLU A 210 7.40 -16.51 8.02
CA GLU A 210 6.52 -16.26 9.17
C GLU A 210 6.88 -17.20 10.33
N ALA A 211 6.98 -18.50 10.06
CA ALA A 211 7.37 -19.49 11.07
C ALA A 211 8.77 -19.20 11.65
N ALA A 212 9.74 -18.75 10.84
CA ALA A 212 11.07 -18.40 11.29
C ALA A 212 11.03 -17.18 12.22
N LEU A 213 10.34 -16.10 11.84
CA LEU A 213 10.25 -14.88 12.64
C LEU A 213 9.50 -15.13 13.95
N LEU A 214 8.32 -15.74 13.90
CA LEU A 214 7.50 -16.03 15.10
C LEU A 214 8.17 -17.06 16.03
N GLY A 215 9.04 -17.92 15.49
CA GLY A 215 9.80 -18.91 16.26
C GLY A 215 11.07 -18.36 16.91
N LEU A 216 11.43 -17.08 16.73
CA LEU A 216 12.65 -16.50 17.29
C LEU A 216 12.62 -16.45 18.82
N GLU A 217 13.54 -17.15 19.45
CA GLU A 217 13.70 -17.11 20.89
C GLU A 217 14.18 -15.72 21.36
N GLY A 218 13.40 -15.08 22.22
CA GLY A 218 13.70 -13.76 22.78
C GLY A 218 13.25 -12.57 21.93
N ALA A 219 12.65 -12.79 20.75
CA ALA A 219 11.93 -11.73 20.03
C ALA A 219 10.66 -11.34 20.79
N GLN A 220 10.32 -10.07 20.74
CA GLN A 220 9.11 -9.54 21.38
C GLN A 220 8.15 -9.07 20.31
N PHE A 221 6.90 -9.53 20.43
CA PHE A 221 5.81 -9.21 19.51
C PHE A 221 4.73 -8.42 20.23
N SER A 222 4.17 -7.40 19.59
CA SER A 222 3.05 -6.63 20.12
C SER A 222 2.26 -6.02 18.98
N GLU A 223 0.92 -5.98 19.15
CA GLU A 223 0.04 -5.18 18.28
C GLU A 223 0.01 -3.70 18.71
N ASP A 224 0.58 -3.35 19.86
CA ASP A 224 0.75 -1.97 20.32
C ASP A 224 2.17 -1.49 19.99
N ASP A 225 2.27 -0.63 18.97
CA ASP A 225 3.54 -0.06 18.52
C ASP A 225 4.26 0.74 19.63
N ASN A 226 3.53 1.33 20.59
CA ASN A 226 4.16 2.03 21.72
C ASN A 226 4.99 1.08 22.60
N VAL A 227 4.55 -0.17 22.76
CA VAL A 227 5.31 -1.19 23.49
C VAL A 227 6.60 -1.52 22.75
N LEU A 228 6.53 -1.62 21.42
CA LEU A 228 7.70 -1.91 20.60
C LEU A 228 8.70 -0.74 20.59
N VAL A 229 8.21 0.51 20.49
CA VAL A 229 9.05 1.72 20.58
C VAL A 229 9.81 1.74 21.91
N GLN A 230 9.12 1.55 23.04
CA GLN A 230 9.75 1.50 24.35
C GLN A 230 10.80 0.40 24.45
N GLY A 231 10.54 -0.75 23.82
CA GLY A 231 11.49 -1.85 23.74
C GLY A 231 12.77 -1.49 23.01
N VAL A 232 12.64 -0.87 21.82
CA VAL A 232 13.80 -0.44 21.02
C VAL A 232 14.55 0.70 21.71
N GLU A 233 13.83 1.68 22.29
CA GLU A 233 14.43 2.78 23.06
C GLU A 233 15.18 2.29 24.31
N GLY A 234 14.73 1.21 24.90
CA GLY A 234 15.29 0.66 26.15
C GLY A 234 16.59 -0.13 26.00
N ASP A 235 17.00 -0.55 24.80
CA ASP A 235 18.19 -1.40 24.59
C ASP A 235 18.99 -0.92 23.37
N THR A 236 20.28 -0.59 23.56
CA THR A 236 21.20 -0.13 22.51
C THR A 236 21.37 -1.14 21.36
N TYR A 237 21.16 -2.43 21.63
CA TYR A 237 21.32 -3.52 20.67
C TYR A 237 19.99 -4.00 20.08
N ALA A 238 18.92 -3.24 20.35
CA ALA A 238 17.60 -3.51 19.79
C ALA A 238 17.48 -3.10 18.33
N ILE A 239 16.67 -3.86 17.60
CA ILE A 239 16.20 -3.55 16.24
C ILE A 239 14.71 -3.86 16.17
N GLY A 240 13.98 -3.02 15.44
CA GLY A 240 12.56 -3.23 15.14
C GLY A 240 12.18 -2.63 13.79
N TYR A 241 10.91 -2.70 13.45
CA TYR A 241 10.38 -2.05 12.27
C TYR A 241 8.95 -1.59 12.50
N PHE A 242 8.56 -0.50 11.83
CA PHE A 242 7.26 0.14 11.95
C PHE A 242 6.79 0.65 10.60
N GLY A 243 5.50 0.94 10.46
CA GLY A 243 5.03 1.82 9.41
C GLY A 243 5.77 3.16 9.47
N TYR A 244 6.19 3.68 8.31
CA TYR A 244 7.03 4.89 8.26
C TYR A 244 6.34 6.10 8.91
N ALA A 245 5.03 6.27 8.74
CA ALA A 245 4.30 7.39 9.35
C ALA A 245 4.41 7.36 10.88
N TYR A 246 4.23 6.17 11.47
CA TYR A 246 4.39 5.99 12.92
C TYR A 246 5.83 6.28 13.39
N PHE A 247 6.84 5.82 12.62
CA PHE A 247 8.24 6.17 12.89
C PHE A 247 8.46 7.69 12.83
N ALA A 248 7.90 8.38 11.84
CA ALA A 248 8.10 9.83 11.67
C ALA A 248 7.61 10.62 12.89
N GLU A 249 6.47 10.21 13.48
CA GLU A 249 5.93 10.80 14.72
C GLU A 249 6.82 10.52 15.94
N ASN A 250 7.55 9.39 15.94
CA ASN A 250 8.41 8.93 17.02
C ASN A 250 9.92 9.10 16.72
N SER A 251 10.28 9.91 15.72
CA SER A 251 11.66 10.09 15.23
C SER A 251 12.65 10.64 16.28
N GLY A 252 12.14 11.24 17.36
CA GLY A 252 12.96 11.67 18.51
C GLY A 252 13.41 10.53 19.43
N ALA A 253 12.69 9.40 19.45
CA ALA A 253 12.96 8.23 20.30
C ALA A 253 13.68 7.09 19.56
N LEU A 254 13.66 7.11 18.24
CA LEU A 254 14.17 6.03 17.37
C LEU A 254 15.15 6.59 16.34
N LYS A 255 16.11 5.75 15.94
CA LYS A 255 17.00 6.01 14.80
C LYS A 255 16.64 5.07 13.65
N ALA A 256 16.21 5.63 12.51
CA ALA A 256 16.01 4.82 11.31
C ALA A 256 17.32 4.42 10.67
N LEU A 257 17.39 3.20 10.17
CA LEU A 257 18.47 2.70 9.33
C LEU A 257 18.17 2.94 7.85
N GLN A 258 19.21 3.18 7.08
CA GLN A 258 19.13 3.05 5.63
C GLN A 258 18.94 1.57 5.27
N VAL A 259 18.15 1.29 4.23
CA VAL A 259 18.03 -0.04 3.64
C VAL A 259 18.62 0.02 2.23
N GLU A 260 19.56 -0.87 1.93
CA GLU A 260 20.35 -0.83 0.67
C GLU A 260 21.02 0.54 0.43
N GLY A 261 21.40 1.24 1.50
CA GLY A 261 22.01 2.57 1.43
C GLY A 261 21.03 3.72 1.16
N VAL A 262 19.72 3.47 1.16
CA VAL A 262 18.69 4.47 0.92
C VAL A 262 17.96 4.81 2.22
N GLU A 263 17.82 6.10 2.52
CA GLU A 263 17.11 6.58 3.72
C GLU A 263 15.59 6.42 3.59
N PRO A 264 14.90 6.01 4.67
CA PRO A 264 13.45 6.12 4.74
C PRO A 264 13.05 7.59 4.94
N ASN A 265 12.74 8.27 3.86
CA ASN A 265 12.21 9.63 3.88
C ASN A 265 11.19 9.81 2.76
N GLN A 266 10.34 10.84 2.89
CA GLN A 266 9.26 11.12 1.95
C GLN A 266 9.74 11.14 0.50
N ALA A 267 10.85 11.84 0.21
CA ALA A 267 11.35 11.98 -1.16
C ALA A 267 11.76 10.63 -1.79
N ASN A 268 12.36 9.72 -0.99
CA ASN A 268 12.77 8.39 -1.46
C ASN A 268 11.59 7.41 -1.55
N VAL A 269 10.55 7.60 -0.74
CA VAL A 269 9.28 6.87 -0.84
C VAL A 269 8.53 7.30 -2.10
N ASP A 270 8.36 8.60 -2.34
CA ASP A 270 7.61 9.15 -3.47
C ASP A 270 8.25 8.82 -4.83
N ASN A 271 9.57 8.84 -4.90
CA ASN A 271 10.29 8.54 -6.15
C ASN A 271 10.53 7.03 -6.35
N GLY A 272 10.10 6.18 -5.40
CA GLY A 272 10.19 4.72 -5.47
C GLY A 272 11.62 4.17 -5.34
N THR A 273 12.57 4.93 -4.76
CA THR A 273 13.95 4.47 -4.56
C THR A 273 14.14 3.75 -3.23
N TYR A 274 13.27 4.00 -2.24
CA TYR A 274 13.34 3.30 -0.97
C TYR A 274 12.84 1.86 -1.10
N PRO A 275 13.64 0.83 -0.76
CA PRO A 275 13.31 -0.56 -1.07
C PRO A 275 12.10 -1.11 -0.30
N LEU A 276 11.82 -0.57 0.89
CA LEU A 276 10.70 -0.96 1.73
C LEU A 276 9.53 0.03 1.60
N ALA A 277 9.24 0.46 0.36
CA ALA A 277 8.04 1.20 0.01
C ALA A 277 7.30 0.48 -1.12
N ARG A 278 5.98 0.43 -1.02
CA ARG A 278 5.12 -0.21 -2.02
C ARG A 278 3.86 0.61 -2.30
N PRO A 279 3.44 0.70 -3.56
CA PRO A 279 2.21 1.37 -3.92
C PRO A 279 0.99 0.56 -3.47
N LEU A 280 -0.05 1.27 -3.04
CA LEU A 280 -1.35 0.71 -2.70
C LEU A 280 -2.36 1.04 -3.80
N PHE A 281 -3.18 0.06 -4.14
CA PHE A 281 -4.15 0.17 -5.24
C PHE A 281 -5.50 -0.40 -4.85
N ILE A 282 -6.53 0.14 -5.49
CA ILE A 282 -7.81 -0.54 -5.68
C ILE A 282 -8.04 -0.72 -7.18
N TYR A 283 -8.67 -1.84 -7.56
CA TYR A 283 -9.00 -2.17 -8.94
C TYR A 283 -10.50 -2.40 -9.10
N SER A 284 -11.07 -1.88 -10.16
CA SER A 284 -12.43 -2.18 -10.56
C SER A 284 -12.50 -2.35 -12.08
N ASP A 285 -13.69 -2.36 -12.66
CA ASP A 285 -13.94 -2.48 -14.09
C ASP A 285 -14.98 -1.45 -14.53
N ALA A 286 -14.81 -0.88 -15.72
CA ALA A 286 -15.71 0.15 -16.23
C ALA A 286 -17.16 -0.32 -16.30
N LYS A 287 -17.40 -1.59 -16.66
CA LYS A 287 -18.75 -2.14 -16.75
C LYS A 287 -19.37 -2.31 -15.35
N ILE A 288 -18.59 -2.73 -14.35
CA ILE A 288 -19.06 -2.80 -12.96
C ILE A 288 -19.51 -1.41 -12.51
N MET A 289 -18.68 -0.38 -12.72
CA MET A 289 -19.01 1.00 -12.34
C MET A 289 -20.22 1.58 -13.09
N GLN A 290 -20.49 1.11 -14.32
CA GLN A 290 -21.69 1.50 -15.08
C GLN A 290 -22.94 0.77 -14.60
N ASP A 291 -22.84 -0.53 -14.35
CA ASP A 291 -23.97 -1.38 -13.92
C ASP A 291 -24.31 -1.18 -12.44
N LYS A 292 -23.34 -0.76 -11.64
CA LYS A 292 -23.42 -0.50 -10.19
C LYS A 292 -22.94 0.94 -9.88
N PRO A 293 -23.80 1.96 -10.05
CA PRO A 293 -23.41 3.35 -9.82
C PRO A 293 -22.85 3.63 -8.41
N GLN A 294 -23.28 2.86 -7.41
CA GLN A 294 -22.74 2.95 -6.05
C GLN A 294 -21.24 2.62 -5.99
N VAL A 295 -20.76 1.69 -6.82
CA VAL A 295 -19.32 1.35 -6.89
C VAL A 295 -18.53 2.52 -7.47
N ALA A 296 -19.03 3.14 -8.54
CA ALA A 296 -18.42 4.33 -9.13
C ALA A 296 -18.39 5.51 -8.13
N ALA A 297 -19.51 5.72 -7.41
CA ALA A 297 -19.64 6.74 -6.39
C ALA A 297 -18.66 6.49 -5.23
N PHE A 298 -18.54 5.25 -4.76
CA PHE A 298 -17.62 4.88 -3.71
C PHE A 298 -16.15 5.11 -4.10
N ILE A 299 -15.75 4.70 -5.30
CA ILE A 299 -14.38 4.94 -5.80
C ILE A 299 -14.09 6.44 -5.93
N ALA A 300 -15.02 7.22 -6.49
CA ALA A 300 -14.86 8.67 -6.61
C ALA A 300 -14.79 9.36 -5.24
N PHE A 301 -15.61 8.95 -4.28
CA PHE A 301 -15.57 9.41 -2.90
C PHE A 301 -14.24 9.04 -2.25
N TYR A 302 -13.83 7.78 -2.36
CA TYR A 302 -12.55 7.26 -1.84
C TYR A 302 -11.39 8.15 -2.26
N LEU A 303 -11.27 8.39 -3.58
CA LEU A 303 -10.18 9.21 -4.13
C LEU A 303 -10.28 10.69 -3.69
N SER A 304 -11.49 11.23 -3.48
CA SER A 304 -11.68 12.61 -3.04
C SER A 304 -11.38 12.85 -1.56
N GLN A 305 -11.47 11.81 -0.73
CA GLN A 305 -11.23 11.88 0.71
C GLN A 305 -9.85 11.38 1.12
N LEU A 306 -9.05 10.90 0.16
CA LEU A 306 -7.82 10.18 0.42
C LEU A 306 -6.78 11.04 1.15
N ASP A 307 -6.49 12.23 0.62
CA ASP A 307 -5.44 13.13 1.16
C ASP A 307 -5.69 13.51 2.61
N ASP A 308 -6.95 13.67 3.01
CA ASP A 308 -7.35 14.08 4.36
C ASP A 308 -7.33 12.91 5.37
N ASN A 309 -7.41 11.66 4.91
CA ASN A 309 -7.62 10.50 5.79
C ASN A 309 -6.50 9.45 5.72
N ILE A 310 -5.67 9.45 4.69
CA ILE A 310 -4.68 8.38 4.50
C ILE A 310 -3.57 8.42 5.55
N LEU A 311 -3.21 9.60 6.03
CA LEU A 311 -2.21 9.77 7.08
C LEU A 311 -2.71 9.20 8.42
N ASP A 312 -4.01 9.31 8.70
CA ASP A 312 -4.63 8.81 9.94
C ASP A 312 -4.52 7.28 10.06
N VAL A 313 -4.41 6.59 8.93
CA VAL A 313 -4.21 5.13 8.88
C VAL A 313 -2.75 4.73 8.66
N GLY A 314 -1.82 5.69 8.71
CA GLY A 314 -0.38 5.44 8.71
C GLY A 314 0.27 5.30 7.33
N TYR A 315 -0.39 5.71 6.24
CA TYR A 315 0.13 5.64 4.88
C TYR A 315 0.30 7.04 4.26
N PHE A 316 0.92 7.08 3.07
CA PHE A 316 1.14 8.30 2.29
C PHE A 316 0.18 8.38 1.10
N PRO A 317 -0.30 9.59 0.75
CA PRO A 317 -1.11 9.80 -0.44
C PRO A 317 -0.34 9.54 -1.74
#